data_a1d3fbe5d7e41fab28280ff9bf9f74f7
#
_entry.id   a1d3fbe5d7e41fab28280ff9bf9f74f7
#
_cell.length_a   1.000
_cell.length_b   1.000
_cell.length_c   1.000
_cell.angle_alpha   90.00
_cell.angle_beta   90.00
_cell.angle_gamma   90.00
#
_symmetry.space_group_name_H-M   'P 1'
#
loop_
_entity.id
_entity.type
_entity.pdbx_description
1 polymer ?
#
loop_
_entity_poly.entity_id
_entity_poly.type
_entity_poly.pdbx_seq_one_letter_code
_entity_poly.pdbx_strand_id
1 'polypeptide(L)'
;MPIERRTANEGVELREEGDTLTAVGYAATFDRFSQNLGGFVEQIRSNAFVSTLKQADVRALFNHEPDHLLGRSTTGTLRLSEDDHGLHYEVDLPNTTLGRDVAELLRRGDISGSSFGFRTISDEWGETDDGYPLRTLTEVALRDVGPVTFPAYTSTEASLRSLADDRNLDLTVLIEAAEANSLRDLIFPIDEPEPGDPHSVVRHPGTYR
;
A
#
# COMPACT_ATOMS: atom_id res chain seq x y z
N MET A 1 -6.85 3.55 -13.55
CA MET A 1 -5.88 2.87 -12.66
C MET A 1 -6.62 1.86 -11.79
N PRO A 2 -6.11 0.65 -11.64
CA PRO A 2 -6.69 -0.38 -10.79
C PRO A 2 -6.66 0.04 -9.31
N ILE A 3 -7.43 -0.65 -8.47
CA ILE A 3 -7.34 -0.51 -7.02
C ILE A 3 -6.21 -1.41 -6.55
N GLU A 4 -5.25 -0.82 -5.86
CA GLU A 4 -4.18 -1.51 -5.16
C GLU A 4 -4.58 -1.75 -3.71
N ARG A 5 -4.02 -2.80 -3.10
CA ARG A 5 -4.22 -3.11 -1.68
C ARG A 5 -2.89 -3.35 -1.02
N ARG A 6 -2.72 -2.82 0.19
CA ARG A 6 -1.52 -3.03 1.02
C ARG A 6 -1.94 -3.29 2.44
N THR A 7 -1.12 -4.04 3.15
CA THR A 7 -1.32 -4.34 4.56
C THR A 7 -0.32 -3.59 5.41
N ALA A 8 -0.78 -3.13 6.56
CA ALA A 8 0.09 -2.77 7.66
C ALA A 8 0.40 -4.04 8.49
N ASN A 9 1.67 -4.25 8.80
CA ASN A 9 2.10 -5.32 9.71
C ASN A 9 1.83 -4.97 11.19
N GLU A 10 0.99 -3.99 11.43
CA GLU A 10 0.62 -3.52 12.76
C GLU A 10 -0.77 -3.98 13.13
N GLY A 11 -0.94 -4.27 14.42
CA GLY A 11 -2.14 -4.86 14.95
C GLY A 11 -3.36 -3.95 14.81
N VAL A 12 -4.53 -4.56 14.67
CA VAL A 12 -5.81 -3.94 14.92
C VAL A 12 -6.31 -4.42 16.27
N GLU A 13 -6.77 -3.49 17.08
CA GLU A 13 -7.25 -3.74 18.45
C GLU A 13 -8.73 -3.40 18.58
N LEU A 14 -9.41 -4.07 19.51
CA LEU A 14 -10.76 -3.74 19.91
C LEU A 14 -10.73 -2.86 21.16
N ARG A 15 -11.30 -1.65 21.06
CA ARG A 15 -11.56 -0.77 22.20
C ARG A 15 -13.04 -0.88 22.56
N GLU A 16 -13.34 -1.00 23.86
CA GLU A 16 -14.70 -1.09 24.40
C GLU A 16 -14.97 0.11 25.32
N GLU A 17 -15.94 0.94 24.96
CA GLU A 17 -16.35 2.10 25.76
C GLU A 17 -17.88 2.09 25.92
N GLY A 18 -18.33 1.65 27.09
CA GLY A 18 -19.76 1.43 27.35
C GLY A 18 -20.32 0.39 26.37
N ASP A 19 -21.33 0.78 25.60
CA ASP A 19 -21.94 -0.08 24.59
C ASP A 19 -21.29 0.03 23.20
N THR A 20 -20.27 0.86 23.06
CA THR A 20 -19.59 1.08 21.79
C THR A 20 -18.37 0.17 21.65
N LEU A 21 -18.31 -0.57 20.56
CA LEU A 21 -17.19 -1.41 20.16
C LEU A 21 -16.47 -0.73 19.00
N THR A 22 -15.21 -0.35 19.18
CA THR A 22 -14.42 0.37 18.16
C THR A 22 -13.19 -0.45 17.78
N ALA A 23 -13.05 -0.77 16.50
CA ALA A 23 -11.79 -1.32 15.99
C ALA A 23 -10.83 -0.17 15.70
N VAL A 24 -9.60 -0.27 16.22
CA VAL A 24 -8.57 0.78 16.16
C VAL A 24 -7.27 0.19 15.63
N GLY A 25 -6.63 0.85 14.68
CA GLY A 25 -5.35 0.38 14.16
C GLY A 25 -4.73 1.33 13.14
N TYR A 26 -3.60 0.90 12.60
CA TYR A 26 -2.96 1.56 11.47
C TYR A 26 -3.25 0.79 10.18
N ALA A 27 -3.80 1.48 9.19
CA ALA A 27 -4.05 0.92 7.86
C ALA A 27 -2.77 0.91 7.00
N ALA A 28 -1.86 1.87 7.24
CA ALA A 28 -0.58 2.00 6.57
C ALA A 28 0.47 2.56 7.53
N THR A 29 1.75 2.22 7.32
CA THR A 29 2.90 2.82 8.03
C THR A 29 3.75 3.59 7.05
N PHE A 30 4.34 4.72 7.51
CA PHE A 30 5.18 5.57 6.67
C PHE A 30 6.64 5.14 6.67
N ASP A 31 7.32 5.45 5.58
CA ASP A 31 8.77 5.34 5.41
C ASP A 31 9.34 3.94 5.77
N ARG A 32 8.53 2.91 5.56
CA ARG A 32 8.91 1.51 5.71
C ARG A 32 8.77 0.77 4.39
N PHE A 33 9.78 -0.01 4.05
CA PHE A 33 9.76 -0.81 2.84
C PHE A 33 8.76 -1.96 2.97
N SER A 34 7.99 -2.16 1.92
CA SER A 34 7.14 -3.33 1.75
C SER A 34 8.00 -4.59 1.56
N GLN A 35 7.36 -5.77 1.58
CA GLN A 35 7.93 -6.95 0.95
C GLN A 35 8.11 -6.72 -0.55
N ASN A 36 8.84 -7.61 -1.23
CA ASN A 36 9.00 -7.58 -2.69
C ASN A 36 7.65 -7.69 -3.40
N LEU A 37 7.33 -6.71 -4.24
CA LEU A 37 6.07 -6.59 -4.97
C LEU A 37 6.18 -7.06 -6.44
N GLY A 38 7.17 -7.90 -6.75
CA GLY A 38 7.43 -8.38 -8.10
C GLY A 38 8.61 -7.68 -8.75
N GLY A 39 9.75 -7.60 -8.04
CA GLY A 39 10.98 -7.00 -8.53
C GLY A 39 11.21 -5.57 -8.04
N PHE A 40 10.39 -5.06 -7.15
CA PHE A 40 10.58 -3.77 -6.48
C PHE A 40 10.03 -3.81 -5.05
N VAL A 41 10.45 -2.87 -4.24
CA VAL A 41 9.86 -2.56 -2.94
C VAL A 41 9.15 -1.22 -2.99
N GLU A 42 8.21 -1.00 -2.07
CA GLU A 42 7.41 0.21 -2.00
C GLU A 42 7.47 0.80 -0.59
N GLN A 43 7.43 2.11 -0.51
CA GLN A 43 7.19 2.84 0.73
C GLN A 43 6.12 3.90 0.52
N ILE A 44 5.50 4.34 1.60
CA ILE A 44 4.51 5.41 1.60
C ILE A 44 5.14 6.59 2.32
N ARG A 45 5.19 7.73 1.66
CA ARG A 45 5.69 8.97 2.26
C ARG A 45 4.66 9.57 3.21
N SER A 46 5.11 10.15 4.31
CA SER A 46 4.25 10.95 5.19
C SER A 46 3.51 12.03 4.38
N ASN A 47 2.26 12.27 4.71
CA ASN A 47 1.31 13.15 4.00
C ASN A 47 0.74 12.61 2.67
N ALA A 48 0.96 11.35 2.31
CA ALA A 48 0.42 10.75 1.08
C ALA A 48 -1.13 10.68 1.07
N PHE A 49 -1.78 10.70 2.22
CA PHE A 49 -3.24 10.61 2.35
C PHE A 49 -3.94 11.96 2.59
N VAL A 50 -3.21 13.06 2.76
CA VAL A 50 -3.77 14.38 3.15
C VAL A 50 -4.89 14.85 2.22
N SER A 51 -4.73 14.71 0.90
CA SER A 51 -5.75 15.12 -0.07
C SER A 51 -7.03 14.28 0.08
N THR A 52 -6.87 12.98 0.24
CA THR A 52 -7.99 12.05 0.44
C THR A 52 -8.74 12.32 1.74
N LEU A 53 -8.03 12.51 2.85
CA LEU A 53 -8.66 12.71 4.17
C LEU A 53 -9.54 13.96 4.24
N LYS A 54 -9.29 14.96 3.40
CA LYS A 54 -10.09 16.19 3.35
C LYS A 54 -11.44 16.04 2.64
N GLN A 55 -11.55 15.15 1.67
CA GLN A 55 -12.67 15.16 0.71
C GLN A 55 -13.27 13.78 0.41
N ALA A 56 -12.55 12.70 0.67
CA ALA A 56 -12.97 11.39 0.21
C ALA A 56 -14.02 10.75 1.14
N ASP A 57 -14.87 9.97 0.51
CA ASP A 57 -15.86 9.11 1.14
C ASP A 57 -15.29 7.70 1.26
N VAL A 58 -14.53 7.47 2.34
CA VAL A 58 -13.83 6.22 2.63
C VAL A 58 -14.73 5.26 3.40
N ARG A 59 -14.64 3.97 3.12
CA ARG A 59 -15.33 2.90 3.85
C ARG A 59 -14.37 2.15 4.76
N ALA A 60 -14.90 1.70 5.90
CA ALA A 60 -14.29 0.62 6.65
C ALA A 60 -14.95 -0.69 6.22
N LEU A 61 -14.14 -1.61 5.68
CA LEU A 61 -14.60 -2.90 5.17
C LEU A 61 -13.86 -4.06 5.84
N PHE A 62 -14.57 -5.12 6.18
CA PHE A 62 -13.91 -6.35 6.57
C PHE A 62 -13.51 -7.13 5.31
N ASN A 63 -12.21 -7.49 5.21
CA ASN A 63 -11.63 -8.21 4.06
C ASN A 63 -11.80 -7.51 2.70
N HIS A 64 -11.96 -6.17 2.66
CA HIS A 64 -12.22 -5.41 1.42
C HIS A 64 -13.50 -5.81 0.68
N GLU A 65 -14.43 -6.48 1.35
CA GLU A 65 -15.68 -6.93 0.75
C GLU A 65 -16.75 -5.83 0.89
N PRO A 66 -17.31 -5.32 -0.22
CA PRO A 66 -18.29 -4.21 -0.17
C PRO A 66 -19.55 -4.53 0.66
N ASP A 67 -19.94 -5.79 0.73
CA ASP A 67 -21.08 -6.25 1.53
C ASP A 67 -20.75 -6.36 3.02
N HIS A 68 -19.47 -6.29 3.39
CA HIS A 68 -18.99 -6.34 4.77
C HIS A 68 -18.64 -4.94 5.30
N LEU A 69 -19.59 -4.01 5.19
CA LEU A 69 -19.41 -2.63 5.64
C LEU A 69 -19.41 -2.53 7.16
N LEU A 70 -18.34 -1.98 7.72
CA LEU A 70 -18.18 -1.70 9.16
C LEU A 70 -18.42 -0.24 9.51
N GLY A 71 -18.06 0.70 8.63
CA GLY A 71 -18.23 2.12 8.86
C GLY A 71 -17.90 2.98 7.64
N ARG A 72 -18.12 4.30 7.77
CA ARG A 72 -17.96 5.25 6.67
C ARG A 72 -17.51 6.61 7.19
N SER A 73 -16.58 7.26 6.51
CA SER A 73 -16.03 8.55 6.94
C SER A 73 -17.09 9.66 6.93
N THR A 74 -17.93 9.73 5.89
CA THR A 74 -18.96 10.78 5.75
C THR A 74 -20.11 10.67 6.75
N THR A 75 -20.29 9.53 7.41
CA THR A 75 -21.28 9.34 8.49
C THR A 75 -20.67 9.46 9.88
N GLY A 76 -19.35 9.66 9.98
CA GLY A 76 -18.63 9.78 11.24
C GLY A 76 -18.38 8.44 11.98
N THR A 77 -18.83 7.31 11.42
CA THR A 77 -18.59 5.98 11.99
C THR A 77 -17.21 5.42 11.68
N LEU A 78 -16.47 6.03 10.76
CA LEU A 78 -15.06 5.83 10.49
C LEU A 78 -14.33 7.16 10.67
N ARG A 79 -13.32 7.19 11.51
CA ARG A 79 -12.41 8.31 11.72
C ARG A 79 -11.03 7.93 11.21
N LEU A 80 -10.42 8.85 10.47
CA LEU A 80 -9.12 8.67 9.83
C LEU A 80 -8.23 9.85 10.16
N SER A 81 -6.97 9.60 10.45
CA SER A 81 -5.96 10.63 10.66
C SER A 81 -4.57 10.12 10.26
N GLU A 82 -3.70 11.02 9.83
CA GLU A 82 -2.27 10.75 9.73
C GLU A 82 -1.58 11.29 10.98
N ASP A 83 -0.59 10.54 11.45
CA ASP A 83 0.40 10.96 12.43
C ASP A 83 1.81 10.64 11.93
N ASP A 84 2.85 10.78 12.77
CA ASP A 84 4.24 10.50 12.40
C ASP A 84 4.51 9.01 12.10
N HIS A 85 3.57 8.13 12.48
CA HIS A 85 3.70 6.69 12.32
C HIS A 85 3.04 6.20 11.02
N GLY A 86 1.86 6.72 10.69
CA GLY A 86 1.11 6.24 9.55
C GLY A 86 -0.32 6.76 9.42
N LEU A 87 -1.13 6.01 8.69
CA LEU A 87 -2.57 6.21 8.55
C LEU A 87 -3.31 5.47 9.65
N HIS A 88 -3.70 6.19 10.69
CA HIS A 88 -4.52 5.68 11.79
C HIS A 88 -6.00 5.67 11.43
N TYR A 89 -6.73 4.64 11.86
CA TYR A 89 -8.18 4.58 11.73
C TYR A 89 -8.85 4.08 13.00
N GLU A 90 -10.06 4.57 13.22
CA GLU A 90 -11.00 4.08 14.23
C GLU A 90 -12.35 3.85 13.55
N VAL A 91 -12.94 2.68 13.74
CA VAL A 91 -14.28 2.38 13.23
C VAL A 91 -15.18 1.85 14.33
N ASP A 92 -16.30 2.56 14.56
CA ASP A 92 -17.33 2.11 15.48
C ASP A 92 -18.10 0.98 14.82
N LEU A 93 -17.93 -0.23 15.36
CA LEU A 93 -18.51 -1.43 14.77
C LEU A 93 -20.04 -1.39 14.91
N PRO A 94 -20.77 -1.65 13.81
CA PRO A 94 -22.23 -1.59 13.84
C PRO A 94 -22.81 -2.73 14.68
N ASN A 95 -23.93 -2.48 15.37
CA ASN A 95 -24.64 -3.53 16.10
C ASN A 95 -25.45 -4.45 15.15
N THR A 96 -24.75 -5.04 14.20
CA THR A 96 -25.22 -6.06 13.25
C THR A 96 -24.56 -7.41 13.58
N THR A 97 -24.96 -8.48 12.94
CA THR A 97 -24.29 -9.78 13.06
C THR A 97 -22.82 -9.66 12.69
N LEU A 98 -22.52 -9.03 11.54
CA LEU A 98 -21.15 -8.81 11.06
C LEU A 98 -20.30 -8.03 12.09
N GLY A 99 -20.82 -6.90 12.60
CA GLY A 99 -20.06 -6.07 13.54
C GLY A 99 -19.73 -6.82 14.84
N ARG A 100 -20.68 -7.59 15.38
CA ARG A 100 -20.46 -8.43 16.56
C ARG A 100 -19.48 -9.57 16.31
N ASP A 101 -19.58 -10.22 15.15
CA ASP A 101 -18.67 -11.31 14.76
C ASP A 101 -17.24 -10.79 14.62
N VAL A 102 -17.05 -9.63 13.95
CA VAL A 102 -15.73 -8.99 13.81
C VAL A 102 -15.18 -8.57 15.20
N ALA A 103 -16.02 -8.00 16.08
CA ALA A 103 -15.60 -7.63 17.43
C ALA A 103 -15.10 -8.86 18.22
N GLU A 104 -15.81 -9.97 18.13
CA GLU A 104 -15.41 -11.22 18.82
C GLU A 104 -14.10 -11.78 18.25
N LEU A 105 -13.91 -11.76 16.92
CA LEU A 105 -12.68 -12.22 16.28
C LEU A 105 -11.48 -11.34 16.65
N LEU A 106 -11.68 -10.02 16.76
CA LEU A 106 -10.66 -9.08 17.25
C LEU A 106 -10.31 -9.36 18.73
N ARG A 107 -11.32 -9.52 19.58
CA ARG A 107 -11.13 -9.81 21.02
C ARG A 107 -10.34 -11.08 21.25
N ARG A 108 -10.55 -12.10 20.43
CA ARG A 108 -9.85 -13.38 20.48
C ARG A 108 -8.44 -13.33 19.87
N GLY A 109 -8.13 -12.28 19.07
CA GLY A 109 -6.89 -12.18 18.31
C GLY A 109 -6.86 -13.03 17.03
N ASP A 110 -8.02 -13.56 16.58
CA ASP A 110 -8.13 -14.31 15.32
C ASP A 110 -7.95 -13.37 14.11
N ILE A 111 -8.22 -12.08 14.29
CA ILE A 111 -7.92 -10.99 13.36
C ILE A 111 -6.93 -10.07 14.03
N SER A 112 -5.78 -9.85 13.40
CA SER A 112 -4.72 -9.00 13.92
C SER A 112 -4.11 -8.06 12.89
N GLY A 113 -4.50 -8.15 11.62
CA GLY A 113 -3.96 -7.34 10.55
C GLY A 113 -4.95 -6.30 10.03
N SER A 114 -4.41 -5.20 9.53
CA SER A 114 -5.14 -4.15 8.82
C SER A 114 -4.66 -4.04 7.38
N SER A 115 -5.54 -3.57 6.51
CA SER A 115 -5.24 -3.32 5.11
C SER A 115 -5.95 -2.07 4.62
N PHE A 116 -5.45 -1.47 3.54
CA PHE A 116 -6.10 -0.38 2.85
C PHE A 116 -6.13 -0.60 1.34
N GLY A 117 -7.20 -0.13 0.71
CA GLY A 117 -7.39 -0.12 -0.74
C GLY A 117 -7.28 1.32 -1.28
N PHE A 118 -6.51 1.52 -2.34
CA PHE A 118 -6.23 2.83 -2.88
C PHE A 118 -6.01 2.82 -4.39
N ARG A 119 -5.94 4.02 -4.98
CA ARG A 119 -5.37 4.27 -6.30
C ARG A 119 -4.21 5.23 -6.15
N THR A 120 -3.12 4.98 -6.83
CA THR A 120 -2.00 5.89 -6.90
C THR A 120 -2.41 7.15 -7.66
N ILE A 121 -2.12 8.32 -7.12
CA ILE A 121 -2.25 9.62 -7.78
C ILE A 121 -0.87 10.09 -8.23
N SER A 122 0.12 9.97 -7.34
CA SER A 122 1.51 10.34 -7.64
C SER A 122 2.47 9.42 -6.90
N ASP A 123 3.53 9.04 -7.57
CA ASP A 123 4.64 8.29 -7.01
C ASP A 123 5.98 8.76 -7.58
N GLU A 124 7.06 8.37 -6.92
CA GLU A 124 8.43 8.58 -7.35
C GLU A 124 9.15 7.25 -7.39
N TRP A 125 9.95 7.06 -8.43
CA TRP A 125 10.78 5.87 -8.58
C TRP A 125 12.25 6.20 -8.37
N GLY A 126 12.92 5.38 -7.58
CA GLY A 126 14.32 5.45 -7.23
C GLY A 126 14.88 4.07 -6.92
N GLU A 127 15.96 4.04 -6.19
CA GLU A 127 16.63 2.82 -5.76
C GLU A 127 16.84 2.87 -4.24
N THR A 128 16.86 1.71 -3.60
CA THR A 128 17.34 1.55 -2.23
C THR A 128 18.87 1.69 -2.18
N ASP A 129 19.44 1.78 -0.99
CA ASP A 129 20.91 1.84 -0.82
C ASP A 129 21.63 0.63 -1.44
N ASP A 130 20.94 -0.50 -1.56
CA ASP A 130 21.48 -1.72 -2.19
C ASP A 130 21.21 -1.77 -3.72
N GLY A 131 20.66 -0.70 -4.31
CA GLY A 131 20.40 -0.59 -5.74
C GLY A 131 19.16 -1.38 -6.20
N TYR A 132 18.24 -1.70 -5.29
CA TYR A 132 16.99 -2.37 -5.62
C TYR A 132 15.90 -1.35 -5.98
N PRO A 133 15.04 -1.60 -7.01
CA PRO A 133 14.00 -0.66 -7.39
C PRO A 133 13.08 -0.32 -6.23
N LEU A 134 12.87 0.97 -6.01
CA LEU A 134 12.04 1.53 -4.94
C LEU A 134 10.97 2.44 -5.54
N ARG A 135 9.71 2.13 -5.24
CA ARG A 135 8.56 3.00 -5.48
C ARG A 135 8.20 3.75 -4.21
N THR A 136 8.12 5.07 -4.28
CA THR A 136 7.65 5.90 -3.16
C THR A 136 6.31 6.52 -3.50
N LEU A 137 5.24 6.08 -2.83
CA LEU A 137 3.91 6.68 -2.98
C LEU A 137 3.91 8.05 -2.30
N THR A 138 3.63 9.10 -3.07
CA THR A 138 3.62 10.50 -2.60
C THR A 138 2.21 11.06 -2.45
N GLU A 139 1.25 10.55 -3.24
CA GLU A 139 -0.17 10.88 -3.11
C GLU A 139 -1.04 9.69 -3.55
N VAL A 140 -2.06 9.38 -2.75
CA VAL A 140 -2.98 8.28 -3.03
C VAL A 140 -4.44 8.68 -2.82
N ALA A 141 -5.33 8.11 -3.63
CA ALA A 141 -6.77 8.18 -3.42
C ALA A 141 -7.24 6.95 -2.63
N LEU A 142 -7.42 7.11 -1.33
CA LEU A 142 -7.88 6.07 -0.43
C LEU A 142 -9.33 5.68 -0.74
N ARG A 143 -9.61 4.39 -0.78
CA ARG A 143 -10.94 3.85 -1.05
C ARG A 143 -11.56 3.21 0.17
N ASP A 144 -10.82 2.34 0.81
CA ASP A 144 -11.25 1.62 1.99
C ASP A 144 -10.07 1.29 2.91
N VAL A 145 -10.40 1.06 4.17
CA VAL A 145 -9.49 0.57 5.22
C VAL A 145 -10.22 -0.51 6.00
N GLY A 146 -9.50 -1.33 6.75
CA GLY A 146 -10.15 -2.18 7.74
C GLY A 146 -9.39 -3.43 8.10
N PRO A 147 -9.95 -4.19 9.06
CA PRO A 147 -9.40 -5.45 9.50
C PRO A 147 -9.48 -6.51 8.41
N VAL A 148 -8.44 -7.34 8.31
CA VAL A 148 -8.36 -8.44 7.36
C VAL A 148 -7.94 -9.73 8.04
N THR A 149 -8.54 -10.85 7.62
CA THR A 149 -8.21 -12.19 8.12
C THR A 149 -6.80 -12.61 7.70
N PHE A 150 -6.46 -12.32 6.45
CA PHE A 150 -5.13 -12.56 5.93
C PHE A 150 -4.54 -11.20 5.55
N PRO A 151 -3.50 -10.73 6.27
CA PRO A 151 -2.71 -9.60 5.81
C PRO A 151 -2.27 -9.92 4.39
N ALA A 152 -2.69 -9.12 3.41
CA ALA A 152 -2.67 -9.49 2.02
C ALA A 152 -1.27 -9.96 1.61
N TYR A 153 -1.21 -11.13 1.04
CA TYR A 153 -0.26 -11.40 0.00
C TYR A 153 -0.57 -10.36 -1.08
N THR A 154 0.23 -9.31 -1.16
CA THR A 154 0.16 -8.35 -2.25
C THR A 154 0.31 -9.17 -3.52
N SER A 155 -0.75 -9.25 -4.34
CA SER A 155 -0.59 -9.98 -5.58
C SER A 155 0.44 -9.21 -6.40
N THR A 156 1.60 -9.80 -6.62
CA THR A 156 2.67 -9.31 -7.50
C THR A 156 2.07 -8.80 -8.80
N GLU A 157 1.11 -9.54 -9.35
CA GLU A 157 0.40 -9.17 -10.57
C GLU A 157 -0.37 -7.84 -10.46
N ALA A 158 -1.05 -7.55 -9.35
CA ALA A 158 -1.77 -6.28 -9.20
C ALA A 158 -0.80 -5.09 -9.13
N SER A 159 0.35 -5.27 -8.49
CA SER A 159 1.40 -4.25 -8.40
C SER A 159 2.07 -4.01 -9.77
N LEU A 160 2.39 -5.07 -10.50
CA LEU A 160 2.94 -4.97 -11.86
C LEU A 160 1.94 -4.40 -12.85
N ARG A 161 0.64 -4.70 -12.69
CA ARG A 161 -0.43 -4.10 -13.53
C ARG A 161 -0.55 -2.59 -13.26
N SER A 162 -0.44 -2.16 -12.02
CA SER A 162 -0.42 -0.73 -11.69
C SER A 162 0.80 -0.03 -12.32
N LEU A 163 1.97 -0.64 -12.25
CA LEU A 163 3.19 -0.15 -12.90
C LEU A 163 3.05 -0.11 -14.43
N ALA A 164 2.44 -1.14 -15.05
CA ALA A 164 2.17 -1.19 -16.47
C ALA A 164 1.31 -0.01 -16.93
N ASP A 165 0.20 0.23 -16.21
CA ASP A 165 -0.71 1.33 -16.50
C ASP A 165 -0.03 2.70 -16.34
N ASP A 166 0.75 2.88 -15.26
CA ASP A 166 1.43 4.14 -14.94
C ASP A 166 2.52 4.50 -15.96
N ARG A 167 3.32 3.52 -16.37
CA ARG A 167 4.45 3.69 -17.28
C ARG A 167 4.11 3.43 -18.74
N ASN A 168 2.87 3.05 -19.03
CA ASN A 168 2.43 2.62 -20.38
C ASN A 168 3.33 1.51 -20.96
N LEU A 169 3.66 0.53 -20.10
CA LEU A 169 4.45 -0.65 -20.43
C LEU A 169 3.54 -1.87 -20.62
N ASP A 170 4.01 -2.84 -21.40
CA ASP A 170 3.32 -4.12 -21.56
C ASP A 170 3.45 -4.94 -20.27
N LEU A 171 2.31 -5.39 -19.72
CA LEU A 171 2.27 -6.18 -18.49
C LEU A 171 3.05 -7.49 -18.60
N THR A 172 3.02 -8.13 -19.78
CA THR A 172 3.72 -9.39 -20.01
C THR A 172 5.23 -9.18 -19.90
N VAL A 173 5.75 -8.09 -20.49
CA VAL A 173 7.17 -7.72 -20.39
C VAL A 173 7.58 -7.44 -18.93
N LEU A 174 6.71 -6.79 -18.16
CA LEU A 174 6.98 -6.54 -16.72
C LEU A 174 6.98 -7.82 -15.90
N ILE A 175 6.07 -8.76 -16.17
CA ILE A 175 6.04 -10.06 -15.50
C ILE A 175 7.32 -10.86 -15.80
N GLU A 176 7.70 -10.95 -17.05
CA GLU A 176 8.93 -11.63 -17.49
C GLU A 176 10.19 -11.00 -16.86
N ALA A 177 10.26 -9.67 -16.82
CA ALA A 177 11.36 -8.96 -16.19
C ALA A 177 11.40 -9.15 -14.66
N ALA A 178 10.24 -9.19 -14.01
CA ALA A 178 10.14 -9.47 -12.57
C ALA A 178 10.63 -10.90 -12.25
N GLU A 179 10.21 -11.88 -13.04
CA GLU A 179 10.66 -13.29 -12.91
C GLU A 179 12.16 -13.44 -13.17
N ALA A 180 12.69 -12.68 -14.14
CA ALA A 180 14.11 -12.63 -14.47
C ALA A 180 14.96 -11.78 -13.51
N ASN A 181 14.32 -11.09 -12.53
CA ASN A 181 14.97 -10.11 -11.64
C ASN A 181 15.70 -8.97 -12.39
N SER A 182 15.14 -8.56 -13.54
CA SER A 182 15.67 -7.52 -14.41
C SER A 182 14.75 -6.29 -14.54
N LEU A 183 13.76 -6.17 -13.66
CA LEU A 183 12.79 -5.07 -13.69
C LEU A 183 13.47 -3.69 -13.58
N ARG A 184 14.61 -3.63 -12.88
CA ARG A 184 15.44 -2.44 -12.76
C ARG A 184 15.80 -1.83 -14.12
N ASP A 185 16.21 -2.67 -15.05
CA ASP A 185 16.69 -2.24 -16.38
C ASP A 185 15.56 -1.66 -17.25
N LEU A 186 14.32 -2.07 -16.98
CA LEU A 186 13.12 -1.49 -17.61
C LEU A 186 12.70 -0.17 -16.97
N ILE A 187 12.86 -0.04 -15.66
CA ILE A 187 12.47 1.17 -14.90
C ILE A 187 13.52 2.27 -15.10
N PHE A 188 14.79 1.90 -15.09
CA PHE A 188 15.94 2.79 -15.25
C PHE A 188 16.80 2.35 -16.43
N PRO A 189 16.35 2.57 -17.68
CA PRO A 189 17.15 2.22 -18.84
C PRO A 189 18.49 2.94 -18.76
N ILE A 190 19.57 2.18 -18.93
CA ILE A 190 20.91 2.76 -19.09
C ILE A 190 20.89 3.44 -20.45
N ASP A 191 21.03 4.76 -20.48
CA ASP A 191 21.29 5.47 -21.75
C ASP A 191 22.55 4.86 -22.37
N GLU A 192 22.38 4.04 -23.42
CA GLU A 192 23.53 3.63 -24.20
C GLU A 192 24.17 4.91 -24.77
N PRO A 193 25.48 5.11 -24.55
CA PRO A 193 26.15 6.28 -25.11
C PRO A 193 25.97 6.26 -26.62
N GLU A 194 25.54 7.37 -27.19
CA GLU A 194 25.41 7.51 -28.66
C GLU A 194 26.71 7.04 -29.34
N PRO A 195 26.63 6.16 -30.33
CA PRO A 195 27.84 5.67 -31.01
C PRO A 195 28.52 6.85 -31.68
N GLY A 196 29.62 7.37 -31.07
CA GLY A 196 30.42 8.47 -31.62
C GLY A 196 30.76 9.59 -30.64
N ASP A 197 30.32 9.56 -29.38
CA ASP A 197 30.78 10.53 -28.37
C ASP A 197 32.15 10.12 -27.81
N PRO A 198 33.24 10.84 -28.14
CA PRO A 198 34.59 10.53 -27.62
C PRO A 198 34.79 10.83 -26.14
N HIS A 199 33.79 11.36 -25.44
CA HIS A 199 33.81 11.69 -24.00
C HIS A 199 32.98 10.77 -23.14
N SER A 200 32.39 9.68 -23.69
CA SER A 200 31.64 8.68 -22.89
C SER A 200 32.61 7.88 -22.00
N VAL A 201 32.77 8.32 -20.77
CA VAL A 201 33.50 7.56 -19.76
C VAL A 201 32.59 6.46 -19.22
N VAL A 202 32.81 5.23 -19.64
CA VAL A 202 32.17 4.03 -19.07
C VAL A 202 32.57 3.97 -17.59
N ARG A 203 31.65 4.33 -16.69
CA ARG A 203 31.83 4.07 -15.25
C ARG A 203 31.55 2.59 -15.01
N HIS A 204 32.58 1.78 -14.97
CA HIS A 204 32.49 0.43 -14.45
C HIS A 204 32.11 0.48 -12.95
N PRO A 205 31.14 -0.32 -12.48
CA PRO A 205 30.87 -0.45 -11.05
C PRO A 205 32.14 -0.99 -10.39
N GLY A 206 32.67 -0.22 -9.46
CA GLY A 206 33.92 -0.54 -8.77
C GLY A 206 33.73 -1.80 -7.93
N THR A 207 34.58 -2.79 -8.19
CA THR A 207 34.87 -3.91 -7.31
C THR A 207 35.55 -3.35 -6.06
N TYR A 208 34.81 -3.21 -4.96
CA TYR A 208 35.42 -3.03 -3.64
C TYR A 208 35.87 -4.40 -3.13
N ARG A 209 37.18 -4.49 -2.84
CA ARG A 209 37.78 -5.55 -2.06
C ARG A 209 37.57 -5.30 -0.56
#